data_e9b22a2956c3f78addb09759ac705e69
#
_entry.id   e9b22a2956c3f78addb09759ac705e69
#
_cell.length_a   1.000
_cell.length_b   1.000
_cell.length_c   1.000
_cell.angle_alpha   90.00
_cell.angle_beta   90.00
_cell.angle_gamma   90.00
#
_symmetry.space_group_name_H-M   'P 1'
#
loop_
_entity.id
_entity.type
_entity.pdbx_description
1 polymer ?
#
loop_
_entity_poly.entity_id
_entity_poly.type
_entity_poly.pdbx_seq_one_letter_code
_entity_poly.pdbx_strand_id
1 'polypeptide(L)'
;WVKRQINYIIKRFKKENGYEPLVGCLGLTFKPDVEDLRESPALKIVEDLIDSKYKLTVAEPNIQTLVNIKITHYEEVINKADLIFILVSHKEFKFLKFDNKKIYNFSN
;
A
#
# COMPACT_ATOMS: atom_id res chain seq x y z
N TRP A 1 4.02 -7.40 12.94
CA TRP A 1 2.63 -7.87 13.08
C TRP A 1 1.78 -7.56 11.87
N VAL A 2 1.76 -6.29 11.45
CA VAL A 2 1.03 -5.88 10.24
C VAL A 2 1.57 -6.58 9.01
N LYS A 3 2.90 -6.67 8.88
CA LYS A 3 3.52 -7.35 7.74
C LYS A 3 3.10 -8.80 7.66
N ARG A 4 2.99 -9.48 8.81
CA ARG A 4 2.55 -10.87 8.83
C ARG A 4 1.12 -11.02 8.32
N GLN A 5 0.23 -10.11 8.71
CA GLN A 5 -1.14 -10.12 8.21
C GLN A 5 -1.20 -9.87 6.71
N ILE A 6 -0.42 -8.91 6.23
CA ILE A 6 -0.34 -8.60 4.80
C ILE A 6 0.12 -9.83 4.01
N ASN A 7 1.18 -10.48 4.48
CA ASN A 7 1.67 -11.70 3.83
C ASN A 7 0.60 -12.78 3.77
N TYR A 8 -0.15 -12.95 4.86
CA TYR A 8 -1.23 -13.93 4.90
C TYR A 8 -2.32 -13.61 3.89
N ILE A 9 -2.72 -12.34 3.81
CA ILE A 9 -3.76 -11.89 2.88
C ILE A 9 -3.34 -12.10 1.43
N ILE A 10 -2.08 -11.78 1.10
CA ILE A 10 -1.57 -11.96 -0.26
C ILE A 10 -1.55 -13.44 -0.65
N LYS A 11 -1.07 -14.30 0.25
CA LYS A 11 -1.02 -15.74 -0.03
C LYS A 11 -2.42 -16.34 -0.16
N ARG A 12 -3.36 -15.90 0.65
CA ARG A 12 -4.74 -16.34 0.58
C ARG A 12 -5.38 -15.93 -0.74
N PHE A 13 -5.15 -14.69 -1.19
CA PHE A 13 -5.65 -14.23 -2.48
C PHE A 13 -5.13 -15.09 -3.61
N LYS A 14 -3.82 -15.38 -3.61
CA LYS A 14 -3.21 -16.22 -4.63
C LYS A 14 -3.83 -17.61 -4.65
N LYS A 15 -4.05 -18.19 -3.48
CA LYS A 15 -4.66 -19.51 -3.36
C LYS A 15 -6.10 -19.51 -3.89
N GLU A 16 -6.89 -18.50 -3.54
CA GLU A 16 -8.29 -18.43 -3.92
C GLU A 16 -8.49 -18.07 -5.40
N ASN A 17 -7.60 -17.29 -5.98
CA ASN A 17 -7.76 -16.75 -7.33
C ASN A 17 -6.83 -17.35 -8.37
N GLY A 18 -5.79 -18.07 -7.96
CA GLY A 18 -4.89 -18.75 -8.86
C GLY A 18 -3.87 -17.89 -9.57
N TYR A 19 -3.69 -16.64 -9.16
CA TYR A 19 -2.67 -15.76 -9.73
C TYR A 19 -2.12 -14.80 -8.68
N GLU A 20 -0.93 -14.25 -8.96
CA GLU A 20 -0.28 -13.28 -8.07
C GLU A 20 -1.00 -11.94 -8.13
N PRO A 21 -1.47 -11.40 -7.00
CA PRO A 21 -2.16 -10.10 -7.01
C PRO A 21 -1.18 -8.95 -7.23
N LEU A 22 -1.66 -7.88 -7.87
CA LEU A 22 -0.98 -6.60 -7.80
C LEU A 22 -1.42 -5.93 -6.50
N VAL A 23 -0.47 -5.65 -5.63
CA VAL A 23 -0.72 -5.12 -4.29
C VAL A 23 -0.55 -3.61 -4.31
N GLY A 24 -1.60 -2.89 -3.92
CA GLY A 24 -1.56 -1.44 -3.78
C GLY A 24 -1.32 -1.04 -2.35
N CYS A 25 -0.36 -0.14 -2.13
CA CYS A 25 -0.08 0.41 -0.82
C CYS A 25 -0.32 1.91 -0.84
N LEU A 26 -1.13 2.40 0.08
CA LEU A 26 -1.46 3.82 0.17
C LEU A 26 -0.87 4.40 1.45
N GLY A 27 0.12 5.28 1.27
CA GLY A 27 0.76 5.99 2.37
C GLY A 27 2.11 5.41 2.77
N LEU A 28 3.12 6.28 2.88
CA LEU A 28 4.48 5.92 3.25
C LEU A 28 5.02 6.75 4.42
N THR A 29 4.37 7.86 4.76
CA THR A 29 4.90 8.79 5.75
C THR A 29 4.65 8.30 7.18
N PHE A 30 5.32 8.95 8.12
CA PHE A 30 5.24 8.57 9.52
C PHE A 30 3.81 8.71 10.08
N LYS A 31 3.07 9.74 9.66
CA LYS A 31 1.68 9.96 10.09
C LYS A 31 0.91 10.74 9.03
N PRO A 32 -0.43 10.84 9.18
CA PRO A 32 -1.26 11.47 8.15
C PRO A 32 -0.87 12.91 7.84
N ASP A 33 -0.97 13.26 6.56
CA ASP A 33 -0.87 14.62 6.06
C ASP A 33 0.46 15.34 6.34
N VAL A 34 1.53 14.56 6.52
CA VAL A 34 2.89 15.10 6.63
C VAL A 34 3.79 14.43 5.62
N GLU A 35 4.95 15.01 5.36
CA GLU A 35 5.91 14.47 4.40
C GLU A 35 7.13 13.82 5.05
N ASP A 36 7.05 13.51 6.35
CA ASP A 36 8.15 12.93 7.10
C ASP A 36 8.19 11.42 6.94
N LEU A 37 9.31 10.91 6.41
CA LEU A 37 9.54 9.48 6.21
C LEU A 37 10.36 8.84 7.32
N ARG A 38 10.90 9.64 8.24
CA ARG A 38 11.79 9.11 9.28
C ARG A 38 11.04 8.19 10.22
N GLU A 39 11.63 7.00 10.43
CA GLU A 39 11.08 5.97 11.31
C GLU A 39 9.64 5.58 10.96
N SER A 40 9.27 5.70 9.68
CA SER A 40 7.92 5.36 9.24
C SER A 40 7.72 3.85 9.21
N PRO A 41 6.78 3.30 9.99
CA PRO A 41 6.44 1.88 9.89
C PRO A 41 5.88 1.52 8.52
N ALA A 42 5.12 2.43 7.89
CA ALA A 42 4.56 2.20 6.56
C ALA A 42 5.64 2.01 5.51
N LEU A 43 6.67 2.88 5.52
CA LEU A 43 7.78 2.76 4.60
C LEU A 43 8.51 1.43 4.78
N LYS A 44 8.73 1.03 6.03
CA LYS A 44 9.41 -0.25 6.31
C LYS A 44 8.58 -1.43 5.80
N ILE A 45 7.27 -1.39 5.96
CA ILE A 45 6.40 -2.45 5.46
C ILE A 45 6.54 -2.57 3.94
N VAL A 46 6.51 -1.44 3.23
CA VAL A 46 6.63 -1.45 1.76
C VAL A 46 8.00 -1.96 1.34
N GLU A 47 9.08 -1.54 2.01
CA GLU A 47 10.41 -2.03 1.71
C GLU A 47 10.51 -3.56 1.90
N ASP A 48 9.91 -4.07 2.96
CA ASP A 48 9.88 -5.51 3.21
C ASP A 48 9.08 -6.26 2.13
N LEU A 49 7.99 -5.68 1.65
CA LEU A 49 7.19 -6.29 0.58
C LEU A 49 7.97 -6.31 -0.74
N ILE A 50 8.74 -5.25 -1.02
CA ILE A 50 9.61 -5.21 -2.19
C ILE A 50 10.65 -6.32 -2.09
N ASP A 51 11.28 -6.47 -0.93
CA ASP A 51 12.29 -7.52 -0.73
C ASP A 51 11.70 -8.92 -0.87
N SER A 52 10.42 -9.09 -0.58
CA SER A 52 9.71 -10.35 -0.74
C SER A 52 9.26 -10.62 -2.17
N LYS A 53 9.58 -9.71 -3.11
CA LYS A 53 9.30 -9.86 -4.55
C LYS A 53 7.82 -9.84 -4.92
N TYR A 54 6.98 -9.26 -4.10
CA TYR A 54 5.57 -9.07 -4.46
C TYR A 54 5.43 -8.00 -5.55
N LYS A 55 4.39 -8.10 -6.36
CA LYS A 55 4.05 -7.07 -7.34
C LYS A 55 3.38 -5.92 -6.60
N LEU A 56 4.01 -4.75 -6.61
CA LEU A 56 3.53 -3.60 -5.85
C LEU A 56 3.27 -2.40 -6.72
N THR A 57 2.29 -1.60 -6.31
CA THR A 57 2.09 -0.25 -6.79
C THR A 57 1.83 0.62 -5.55
N VAL A 58 2.51 1.76 -5.45
CA VAL A 58 2.57 2.53 -4.21
C VAL A 58 2.19 3.98 -4.48
N ALA A 59 1.35 4.54 -3.62
CA ALA A 59 0.98 5.95 -3.69
C ALA A 59 1.33 6.66 -2.39
N GLU A 60 1.89 7.86 -2.52
CA GLU A 60 2.17 8.73 -1.40
C GLU A 60 2.03 10.19 -1.85
N PRO A 61 0.85 10.81 -1.65
CA PRO A 61 0.61 12.17 -2.17
C PRO A 61 1.49 13.25 -1.56
N ASN A 62 2.11 13.02 -0.41
CA ASN A 62 2.93 14.03 0.26
C ASN A 62 4.41 13.95 -0.08
N ILE A 63 4.83 13.00 -0.91
CA ILE A 63 6.23 12.83 -1.34
C ILE A 63 6.25 12.72 -2.86
N GLN A 64 7.09 13.51 -3.51
CA GLN A 64 7.15 13.48 -4.98
C GLN A 64 8.01 12.35 -5.51
N THR A 65 9.17 12.13 -4.92
CA THR A 65 10.09 11.10 -5.40
C THR A 65 10.78 10.38 -4.25
N LEU A 66 11.07 9.11 -4.46
CA LEU A 66 11.92 8.31 -3.58
C LEU A 66 12.91 7.51 -4.42
N VAL A 67 14.08 7.23 -3.85
CA VAL A 67 15.18 6.62 -4.60
C VAL A 67 14.84 5.22 -5.09
N ASN A 68 14.30 4.38 -4.23
CA ASN A 68 14.11 2.96 -4.55
C ASN A 68 12.65 2.55 -4.69
N ILE A 69 11.72 3.50 -4.62
CA ILE A 69 10.29 3.19 -4.69
C ILE A 69 9.66 4.15 -5.69
N LYS A 70 9.04 3.61 -6.73
CA LYS A 70 8.29 4.41 -7.67
C LYS A 70 6.96 4.80 -7.05
N ILE A 71 6.71 6.11 -6.94
CA ILE A 71 5.45 6.62 -6.42
C ILE A 71 4.50 6.84 -7.57
N THR A 72 3.32 6.25 -7.48
CA THR A 72 2.27 6.32 -8.48
C THR A 72 1.11 7.11 -7.91
N HIS A 73 0.34 7.78 -8.77
CA HIS A 73 -0.83 8.52 -8.32
C HIS A 73 -1.84 7.56 -7.68
N TYR A 74 -2.47 7.96 -6.58
CA TYR A 74 -3.33 7.06 -5.81
C TYR A 74 -4.54 6.55 -6.60
N GLU A 75 -5.07 7.35 -7.52
CA GLU A 75 -6.20 6.88 -8.35
C GLU A 75 -5.76 5.74 -9.27
N GLU A 76 -4.55 5.81 -9.81
CA GLU A 76 -4.01 4.73 -10.63
C GLU A 76 -3.79 3.46 -9.80
N VAL A 77 -3.26 3.61 -8.58
CA VAL A 77 -3.08 2.47 -7.68
C VAL A 77 -4.42 1.78 -7.42
N ILE A 78 -5.45 2.57 -7.11
CA ILE A 78 -6.78 2.03 -6.81
C ILE A 78 -7.36 1.32 -8.02
N ASN A 79 -7.19 1.87 -9.22
CA ASN A 79 -7.74 1.26 -10.42
C ASN A 79 -7.07 -0.04 -10.81
N LYS A 80 -5.77 -0.16 -10.58
CA LYS A 80 -4.98 -1.31 -11.05
C LYS A 80 -4.80 -2.42 -10.03
N ALA A 81 -4.75 -2.10 -8.74
CA ALA A 81 -4.43 -3.07 -7.71
C ALA A 81 -5.57 -4.06 -7.47
N ASP A 82 -5.21 -5.31 -7.19
CA ASP A 82 -6.16 -6.35 -6.79
C ASP A 82 -6.44 -6.30 -5.29
N LEU A 83 -5.43 -5.97 -4.51
CA LEU A 83 -5.51 -5.80 -3.06
C LEU A 83 -5.00 -4.41 -2.71
N ILE A 84 -5.65 -3.74 -1.79
CA ILE A 84 -5.24 -2.39 -1.37
C ILE A 84 -5.05 -2.36 0.14
N PHE A 85 -3.87 -1.91 0.55
CA PHE A 85 -3.54 -1.73 1.96
C PHE A 85 -3.35 -0.25 2.23
N ILE A 86 -4.18 0.31 3.09
CA ILE A 86 -4.03 1.70 3.54
C ILE A 86 -3.12 1.67 4.76
N LEU A 87 -1.92 2.20 4.61
CA LEU A 87 -0.91 2.19 5.66
C LEU A 87 -0.86 3.50 6.44
N VAL A 88 -1.22 4.61 5.79
CA VAL A 88 -1.33 5.92 6.43
C VAL A 88 -2.61 6.58 5.93
N SER A 89 -3.43 7.08 6.85
CA SER A 89 -4.74 7.63 6.48
C SER A 89 -4.65 9.11 6.10
N HIS A 90 -4.01 9.41 4.97
CA HIS A 90 -3.97 10.77 4.42
C HIS A 90 -5.37 11.23 4.03
N LYS A 91 -5.57 12.55 4.03
CA LYS A 91 -6.89 13.14 3.68
C LYS A 91 -7.34 12.73 2.29
N GLU A 92 -6.41 12.53 1.35
CA GLU A 92 -6.72 12.13 -0.02
C GLU A 92 -7.42 10.78 -0.09
N PHE A 93 -7.26 9.92 0.94
CA PHE A 93 -7.80 8.57 0.93
C PHE A 93 -9.16 8.45 1.61
N LYS A 94 -9.66 9.50 2.26
CA LYS A 94 -10.87 9.41 3.10
C LYS A 94 -12.16 9.16 2.33
N PHE A 95 -12.26 9.72 1.14
CA PHE A 95 -13.50 9.67 0.36
C PHE A 95 -13.36 8.92 -0.95
N LEU A 96 -12.34 8.07 -1.06
CA LEU A 96 -12.12 7.28 -2.26
C LEU A 96 -13.13 6.15 -2.35
N LYS A 97 -13.57 5.87 -3.58
CA LYS A 97 -14.43 4.73 -3.86
C LYS A 97 -13.56 3.56 -4.34
N PHE A 98 -13.76 2.42 -3.74
CA PHE A 98 -12.96 1.23 -4.01
C PHE A 98 -13.84 0.13 -4.58
N ASP A 99 -14.43 0.37 -5.74
CA ASP A 99 -15.39 -0.55 -6.34
C ASP A 99 -14.78 -1.93 -6.58
N ASN A 100 -15.39 -2.97 -5.98
CA ASN A 100 -15.01 -4.37 -6.16
C ASN A 100 -13.56 -4.71 -5.77
N LYS A 101 -12.91 -3.86 -4.99
CA LYS A 101 -11.56 -4.12 -4.52
C LYS A 101 -11.56 -4.62 -3.08
N LYS A 102 -10.58 -5.45 -2.74
CA LYS A 102 -10.37 -5.85 -1.35
C LYS A 102 -9.46 -4.84 -0.69
N ILE A 103 -9.98 -4.17 0.33
CA ILE A 103 -9.30 -3.09 1.01
C ILE A 103 -9.09 -3.44 2.46
N TYR A 104 -7.88 -3.22 2.93
CA TYR A 104 -7.52 -3.47 4.33
C TYR A 104 -6.87 -2.21 4.88
N ASN A 105 -7.45 -1.64 5.92
CA ASN A 105 -6.93 -0.42 6.52
C ASN A 105 -6.12 -0.76 7.77
N PHE A 106 -4.81 -0.57 7.69
CA PHE A 106 -3.89 -0.76 8.80
C PHE A 106 -3.44 0.56 9.43
N SER A 107 -3.99 1.67 8.97
CA SER A 107 -3.72 2.97 9.59
C SER A 107 -4.53 3.14 10.87
N ASN A 108 -4.05 3.97 11.73
CA ASN A 108 -4.79 4.29 12.96
C ASN A 108 -5.58 5.57 12.81
#